data_5698098b23d30be34f8f506116c7f8de
#
_entry.id   5698098b23d30be34f8f506116c7f8de
#
_cell.length_a   1.000
_cell.length_b   1.000
_cell.length_c   1.000
_cell.angle_alpha   90.00
_cell.angle_beta   90.00
_cell.angle_gamma   90.00
#
_symmetry.space_group_name_H-M   'P 1'
#
loop_
_entity.id
_entity.type
_entity.pdbx_description
1 polymer ?
#
loop_
_entity_poly.entity_id
_entity_poly.type
_entity_poly.pdbx_seq_one_letter_code
_entity_poly.pdbx_strand_id
1 'polypeptide(L)'
;MDPKRYIACDLGAESGRVMLGRFEDGRLTLEEMHRFPSAAVHIMGSLRWDVLRIFEELKTGLRNVAGRHVPVASLSVDSWGVDYVLINAVHPVLSPPFHYRDARTESTYERVRKKVGSELIFAETGIQFMPINTIYHLVSDVEESPALLELADSFLMIGDYFNYLFSGVPRVDESNASTTQLYNPRTRSWSQELIKRCGFPPKIFPQVVPSGTVLGPLLPEVAAETGLPEVQIVATCSHDTGAAVAAVPAQEGEDWAYLSSGTWSLLGLELSQPLISEKVRERNFTNEAGYGGTTRFLKNIVGLWILQESRREWARQGRELDYATLTREAENAEPFHSLIDPRVTRFLKPGDMPQKIAAFCSETGQPAPETPGQFVRCIFESLALLYRVTLEELEQLSGRTIRRLHIVGGGSQSALLNQFAASATGRQVVAGPAEATAIGNVLLQAVALGHLGSLAALRQIVRDSFALQTFGPIAPEAWGAPYQRFIQL
;
A
#
# COMPACT_ATOMS: atom_id res chain seq x y z
N MET A 1 24.68 23.16 -5.89
CA MET A 1 25.16 22.17 -4.87
C MET A 1 25.42 20.86 -5.58
N ASP A 2 26.37 20.06 -5.08
CA ASP A 2 26.57 18.73 -5.66
C ASP A 2 25.31 17.90 -5.57
N PRO A 3 24.94 17.16 -6.64
CA PRO A 3 23.75 16.36 -6.66
C PRO A 3 23.76 15.31 -5.55
N LYS A 4 22.70 15.23 -4.75
CA LYS A 4 22.51 14.17 -3.76
C LYS A 4 21.76 13.01 -4.41
N ARG A 5 22.18 11.77 -4.09
CA ARG A 5 21.54 10.57 -4.63
C ARG A 5 21.14 9.63 -3.52
N TYR A 6 20.02 8.95 -3.75
CA TYR A 6 19.39 8.05 -2.80
C TYR A 6 18.89 6.82 -3.55
N ILE A 7 18.93 5.67 -2.91
CA ILE A 7 18.35 4.44 -3.45
C ILE A 7 17.04 4.16 -2.74
N ALA A 8 15.97 4.01 -3.51
CA ALA A 8 14.71 3.47 -3.01
C ALA A 8 14.51 2.06 -3.56
N CYS A 9 14.35 1.10 -2.65
CA CYS A 9 13.92 -0.25 -2.94
C CYS A 9 12.41 -0.33 -2.67
N ASP A 10 11.60 -0.23 -3.72
CA ASP A 10 10.13 -0.20 -3.67
C ASP A 10 9.60 -1.59 -3.99
N LEU A 11 9.10 -2.28 -2.96
CA LEU A 11 8.59 -3.65 -3.05
C LEU A 11 7.07 -3.65 -3.06
N GLY A 12 6.48 -3.83 -4.22
CA GLY A 12 5.07 -4.13 -4.36
C GLY A 12 4.77 -5.64 -4.30
N ALA A 13 3.52 -6.00 -4.06
CA ALA A 13 3.08 -7.40 -3.98
C ALA A 13 3.23 -8.19 -5.31
N GLU A 14 3.36 -7.53 -6.45
CA GLU A 14 3.54 -8.17 -7.76
C GLU A 14 4.94 -7.96 -8.36
N SER A 15 5.60 -6.85 -8.04
CA SER A 15 6.94 -6.52 -8.56
C SER A 15 7.70 -5.64 -7.61
N GLY A 16 9.01 -5.89 -7.48
CA GLY A 16 9.96 -5.02 -6.79
C GLY A 16 10.77 -4.18 -7.77
N ARG A 17 11.27 -3.04 -7.30
CA ARG A 17 12.11 -2.12 -8.08
C ARG A 17 13.22 -1.55 -7.23
N VAL A 18 14.35 -1.29 -7.85
CA VAL A 18 15.42 -0.47 -7.29
C VAL A 18 15.50 0.80 -8.12
N MET A 19 15.27 1.93 -7.47
CA MET A 19 15.23 3.25 -8.08
C MET A 19 16.40 4.10 -7.56
N LEU A 20 17.05 4.82 -8.46
CA LEU A 20 18.05 5.84 -8.11
C LEU A 20 17.41 7.22 -8.23
N GLY A 21 17.25 7.89 -7.09
CA GLY A 21 16.80 9.28 -7.03
C GLY A 21 17.98 10.23 -7.06
N ARG A 22 17.94 11.24 -7.94
CA ARG A 22 18.89 12.36 -8.00
C ARG A 22 18.17 13.64 -7.64
N PHE A 23 18.56 14.24 -6.51
CA PHE A 23 18.07 15.53 -6.04
C PHE A 23 19.12 16.59 -6.29
N GLU A 24 18.80 17.57 -7.13
CA GLU A 24 19.68 18.64 -7.57
C GLU A 24 18.86 19.89 -7.92
N ASP A 25 19.33 21.07 -7.49
CA ASP A 25 18.74 22.37 -7.80
C ASP A 25 17.21 22.45 -7.54
N GLY A 26 16.77 21.82 -6.41
CA GLY A 26 15.37 21.84 -6.00
C GLY A 26 14.47 20.90 -6.81
N ARG A 27 15.04 19.99 -7.61
CA ARG A 27 14.29 19.01 -8.41
C ARG A 27 14.76 17.59 -8.15
N LEU A 28 13.81 16.66 -8.24
CA LEU A 28 14.06 15.24 -8.18
C LEU A 28 13.87 14.59 -9.55
N THR A 29 14.83 13.75 -9.93
CA THR A 29 14.67 12.80 -11.04
C THR A 29 14.83 11.39 -10.53
N LEU A 30 14.12 10.44 -11.13
CA LEU A 30 14.18 9.01 -10.80
C LEU A 30 14.66 8.22 -12.03
N GLU A 31 15.54 7.25 -11.78
CA GLU A 31 15.98 6.26 -12.76
C GLU A 31 15.71 4.86 -12.21
N GLU A 32 15.00 4.01 -12.97
CA GLU A 32 14.81 2.61 -12.62
C GLU A 32 16.09 1.84 -12.93
N MET A 33 16.74 1.29 -11.89
CA MET A 33 17.99 0.56 -12.00
C MET A 33 17.78 -0.94 -12.18
N HIS A 34 16.68 -1.45 -11.61
CA HIS A 34 16.30 -2.86 -11.71
C HIS A 34 14.83 -3.05 -11.40
N ARG A 35 14.19 -4.00 -12.10
CA ARG A 35 12.81 -4.44 -11.85
C ARG A 35 12.75 -5.97 -11.88
N PHE A 36 11.99 -6.53 -10.95
CA PHE A 36 11.85 -7.97 -10.82
C PHE A 36 10.45 -8.35 -10.30
N PRO A 37 9.95 -9.56 -10.56
CA PRO A 37 8.69 -10.02 -10.01
C PRO A 37 8.83 -10.38 -8.52
N SER A 38 7.89 -9.92 -7.69
CA SER A 38 7.73 -10.35 -6.29
C SER A 38 6.78 -11.54 -6.24
N ALA A 39 7.17 -12.66 -6.88
CA ALA A 39 6.27 -13.80 -7.01
C ALA A 39 6.15 -14.59 -5.69
N ALA A 40 4.91 -14.88 -5.30
CA ALA A 40 4.64 -15.84 -4.25
C ALA A 40 4.86 -17.28 -4.73
N VAL A 41 5.29 -18.15 -3.83
CA VAL A 41 5.58 -19.56 -4.09
C VAL A 41 4.53 -20.43 -3.38
N HIS A 42 3.89 -21.32 -4.15
CA HIS A 42 3.06 -22.37 -3.59
C HIS A 42 3.93 -23.55 -3.15
N ILE A 43 3.83 -23.90 -1.86
CA ILE A 43 4.56 -25.03 -1.31
C ILE A 43 3.67 -25.80 -0.31
N MET A 44 3.43 -27.09 -0.56
CA MET A 44 2.65 -27.99 0.30
C MET A 44 1.31 -27.37 0.80
N GLY A 45 0.57 -26.73 -0.11
CA GLY A 45 -0.73 -26.15 0.19
C GLY A 45 -0.68 -24.76 0.84
N SER A 46 0.48 -24.22 1.12
CA SER A 46 0.66 -22.86 1.62
C SER A 46 1.20 -21.90 0.56
N LEU A 47 0.87 -20.63 0.70
CA LEU A 47 1.37 -19.55 -0.14
C LEU A 47 2.43 -18.77 0.64
N ARG A 48 3.65 -18.67 0.10
CA ARG A 48 4.83 -18.13 0.76
C ARG A 48 5.54 -17.06 -0.07
N TRP A 49 6.28 -16.17 0.60
CA TRP A 49 7.21 -15.26 -0.06
C TRP A 49 8.61 -15.86 -0.16
N ASP A 50 9.26 -15.72 -1.31
CA ASP A 50 10.66 -16.06 -1.52
C ASP A 50 11.54 -14.84 -1.19
N VAL A 51 11.70 -14.55 0.10
CA VAL A 51 12.47 -13.38 0.56
C VAL A 51 13.96 -13.48 0.24
N LEU A 52 14.51 -14.69 0.08
CA LEU A 52 15.91 -14.87 -0.30
C LEU A 52 16.14 -14.45 -1.74
N ARG A 53 15.24 -14.82 -2.65
CA ARG A 53 15.30 -14.36 -4.03
C ARG A 53 15.10 -12.84 -4.12
N ILE A 54 14.14 -12.29 -3.39
CA ILE A 54 13.93 -10.83 -3.36
C ILE A 54 15.21 -10.12 -2.93
N PHE A 55 15.92 -10.63 -1.91
CA PHE A 55 17.18 -10.04 -1.46
C PHE A 55 18.27 -10.08 -2.54
N GLU A 56 18.42 -11.17 -3.29
CA GLU A 56 19.35 -11.25 -4.42
C GLU A 56 19.00 -10.27 -5.55
N GLU A 57 17.70 -10.12 -5.85
CA GLU A 57 17.25 -9.14 -6.84
C GLU A 57 17.55 -7.70 -6.38
N LEU A 58 17.35 -7.39 -5.07
CA LEU A 58 17.73 -6.09 -4.52
C LEU A 58 19.24 -5.86 -4.67
N LYS A 59 20.10 -6.82 -4.31
CA LYS A 59 21.54 -6.71 -4.49
C LYS A 59 21.94 -6.54 -5.96
N THR A 60 21.20 -7.17 -6.89
CA THR A 60 21.39 -6.95 -8.33
C THR A 60 21.14 -5.50 -8.71
N GLY A 61 20.05 -4.91 -8.22
CA GLY A 61 19.78 -3.48 -8.41
C GLY A 61 20.87 -2.58 -7.82
N LEU A 62 21.38 -2.93 -6.62
CA LEU A 62 22.49 -2.19 -5.99
C LEU A 62 23.78 -2.25 -6.81
N ARG A 63 24.13 -3.42 -7.39
CA ARG A 63 25.28 -3.55 -8.31
C ARG A 63 25.10 -2.65 -9.55
N ASN A 64 23.89 -2.55 -10.10
CA ASN A 64 23.61 -1.66 -11.22
C ASN A 64 23.81 -0.18 -10.85
N VAL A 65 23.44 0.21 -9.61
CA VAL A 65 23.73 1.57 -9.11
C VAL A 65 25.23 1.78 -8.93
N ALA A 66 25.94 0.82 -8.33
CA ALA A 66 27.41 0.91 -8.15
C ALA A 66 28.14 1.09 -9.48
N GLY A 67 27.68 0.41 -10.53
CA GLY A 67 28.21 0.56 -11.91
C GLY A 67 28.06 1.97 -12.50
N ARG A 68 27.28 2.86 -11.90
CA ARG A 68 27.21 4.29 -12.30
C ARG A 68 28.39 5.10 -11.75
N HIS A 69 29.16 4.57 -10.81
CA HIS A 69 30.30 5.25 -10.17
C HIS A 69 29.95 6.64 -9.61
N VAL A 70 28.77 6.76 -9.02
CA VAL A 70 28.27 8.01 -8.41
C VAL A 70 28.14 7.86 -6.91
N PRO A 71 28.41 8.90 -6.11
CA PRO A 71 28.19 8.86 -4.66
C PRO A 71 26.69 8.74 -4.36
N VAL A 72 26.35 7.84 -3.41
CA VAL A 72 25.00 7.62 -2.89
C VAL A 72 24.98 7.91 -1.41
N ALA A 73 24.04 8.73 -0.95
CA ALA A 73 23.96 9.14 0.45
C ALA A 73 23.30 8.06 1.33
N SER A 74 22.21 7.48 0.84
CA SER A 74 21.45 6.47 1.60
C SER A 74 20.63 5.54 0.73
N LEU A 75 20.14 4.48 1.39
CA LEU A 75 19.25 3.47 0.87
C LEU A 75 18.11 3.24 1.86
N SER A 76 16.92 3.00 1.36
CA SER A 76 15.75 2.58 2.15
C SER A 76 14.90 1.57 1.39
N VAL A 77 14.29 0.65 2.13
CA VAL A 77 13.33 -0.31 1.58
C VAL A 77 11.95 -0.02 2.12
N ASP A 78 10.97 0.11 1.25
CA ASP A 78 9.56 0.07 1.56
C ASP A 78 8.88 -1.15 0.93
N SER A 79 7.74 -1.54 1.47
CA SER A 79 7.00 -2.72 1.00
C SER A 79 5.51 -2.62 1.31
N TRP A 80 4.76 -3.60 0.81
CA TRP A 80 3.42 -3.86 1.30
C TRP A 80 3.41 -4.13 2.81
N GLY A 81 2.30 -3.85 3.48
CA GLY A 81 2.12 -4.10 4.91
C GLY A 81 1.75 -5.54 5.25
N VAL A 82 1.48 -5.78 6.51
CA VAL A 82 0.91 -6.95 7.19
C VAL A 82 1.77 -8.21 7.24
N ASP A 83 2.64 -8.47 6.27
CA ASP A 83 3.51 -9.66 6.25
C ASP A 83 4.81 -9.44 7.03
N TYR A 84 5.32 -10.51 7.62
CA TYR A 84 6.50 -10.47 8.50
C TYR A 84 7.39 -11.70 8.34
N VAL A 85 8.64 -11.54 8.75
CA VAL A 85 9.67 -12.59 8.81
C VAL A 85 10.07 -12.80 10.26
N LEU A 86 10.09 -14.06 10.72
CA LEU A 86 10.64 -14.44 12.03
C LEU A 86 12.14 -14.65 11.91
N ILE A 87 12.91 -14.01 12.79
CA ILE A 87 14.38 -14.06 12.84
C ILE A 87 14.89 -14.40 14.23
N ASN A 88 16.14 -14.85 14.31
CA ASN A 88 16.91 -14.87 15.56
C ASN A 88 18.38 -14.47 15.29
N ALA A 89 19.19 -14.39 16.34
CA ALA A 89 20.58 -13.95 16.26
C ALA A 89 21.45 -14.80 15.32
N VAL A 90 21.07 -16.06 15.04
CA VAL A 90 21.83 -16.99 14.20
C VAL A 90 21.21 -17.13 12.80
N HIS A 91 19.91 -17.07 12.72
CA HIS A 91 19.16 -17.32 11.48
C HIS A 91 18.39 -16.08 11.06
N PRO A 92 18.79 -15.42 9.95
CA PRO A 92 18.10 -14.25 9.44
C PRO A 92 16.70 -14.56 8.88
N VAL A 93 16.35 -15.82 8.72
CA VAL A 93 15.01 -16.30 8.40
C VAL A 93 14.81 -17.67 9.04
N LEU A 94 13.78 -17.82 9.89
CA LEU A 94 13.46 -19.08 10.55
C LEU A 94 12.53 -19.98 9.71
N SER A 95 11.67 -19.34 8.92
CA SER A 95 10.75 -20.00 7.99
C SER A 95 10.42 -19.06 6.86
N PRO A 96 10.24 -19.54 5.61
CA PRO A 96 9.71 -18.71 4.55
C PRO A 96 8.40 -18.04 4.99
N PRO A 97 8.29 -16.70 4.93
CA PRO A 97 7.11 -16.00 5.45
C PRO A 97 5.86 -16.33 4.65
N PHE A 98 4.72 -16.38 5.33
CA PHE A 98 3.43 -16.55 4.67
C PHE A 98 3.08 -15.29 3.87
N HIS A 99 2.42 -15.49 2.75
CA HIS A 99 1.80 -14.42 1.99
C HIS A 99 0.46 -14.03 2.62
N TYR A 100 0.12 -12.76 2.64
CA TYR A 100 -1.11 -12.25 3.27
C TYR A 100 -2.41 -12.85 2.69
N ARG A 101 -2.37 -13.42 1.48
CA ARG A 101 -3.52 -14.12 0.87
C ARG A 101 -3.54 -15.63 1.17
N ASP A 102 -2.66 -16.13 2.04
CA ASP A 102 -2.73 -17.53 2.47
C ASP A 102 -4.04 -17.80 3.21
N ALA A 103 -4.66 -18.93 2.92
CA ALA A 103 -5.98 -19.26 3.45
C ALA A 103 -5.99 -19.56 4.97
N ARG A 104 -4.81 -19.72 5.61
CA ARG A 104 -4.69 -20.10 7.03
C ARG A 104 -5.39 -19.14 8.00
N THR A 105 -5.54 -17.87 7.60
CA THR A 105 -6.17 -16.85 8.45
C THR A 105 -7.70 -16.80 8.36
N GLU A 106 -8.33 -17.46 7.38
CA GLU A 106 -9.80 -17.38 7.19
C GLU A 106 -10.57 -17.81 8.44
N SER A 107 -10.19 -18.94 9.08
CA SER A 107 -10.81 -19.40 10.32
C SER A 107 -10.33 -18.64 11.55
N THR A 108 -9.05 -18.23 11.58
CA THR A 108 -8.45 -17.51 12.69
C THR A 108 -9.05 -16.12 12.86
N TYR A 109 -9.39 -15.45 11.77
CA TYR A 109 -10.02 -14.14 11.75
C TYR A 109 -11.28 -14.06 12.61
N GLU A 110 -12.23 -14.97 12.43
CA GLU A 110 -13.46 -14.98 13.19
C GLU A 110 -13.24 -15.42 14.65
N ARG A 111 -12.35 -16.40 14.90
CA ARG A 111 -12.04 -16.86 16.26
C ARG A 111 -11.41 -15.78 17.12
N VAL A 112 -10.44 -15.05 16.60
CA VAL A 112 -9.75 -13.97 17.32
C VAL A 112 -10.73 -12.85 17.64
N ARG A 113 -11.53 -12.41 16.67
CA ARG A 113 -12.54 -11.37 16.88
C ARG A 113 -13.54 -11.74 17.96
N LYS A 114 -13.96 -13.00 18.03
CA LYS A 114 -14.87 -13.50 19.04
C LYS A 114 -14.19 -13.66 20.42
N LYS A 115 -12.93 -14.15 20.46
CA LYS A 115 -12.20 -14.44 21.71
C LYS A 115 -11.65 -13.17 22.37
N VAL A 116 -11.04 -12.29 21.60
CA VAL A 116 -10.40 -11.05 22.10
C VAL A 116 -11.39 -9.90 22.20
N GLY A 117 -12.36 -9.84 21.27
CA GLY A 117 -13.36 -8.77 21.16
C GLY A 117 -12.99 -7.73 20.14
N SER A 118 -13.85 -7.54 19.11
CA SER A 118 -13.63 -6.55 18.05
C SER A 118 -13.53 -5.13 18.60
N GLU A 119 -14.31 -4.81 19.65
CA GLU A 119 -14.29 -3.50 20.31
C GLU A 119 -12.92 -3.20 20.92
N LEU A 120 -12.34 -4.16 21.64
CA LEU A 120 -11.02 -3.99 22.24
C LEU A 120 -9.92 -3.87 21.19
N ILE A 121 -9.91 -4.76 20.19
CA ILE A 121 -8.92 -4.73 19.13
C ILE A 121 -8.93 -3.36 18.45
N PHE A 122 -10.13 -2.86 18.10
CA PHE A 122 -10.26 -1.56 17.44
C PHE A 122 -9.91 -0.40 18.38
N ALA A 123 -10.34 -0.44 19.64
CA ALA A 123 -10.03 0.59 20.64
C ALA A 123 -8.52 0.73 20.88
N GLU A 124 -7.78 -0.38 20.84
CA GLU A 124 -6.32 -0.40 20.97
C GLU A 124 -5.60 0.11 19.73
N THR A 125 -6.07 -0.26 18.55
CA THR A 125 -5.28 -0.09 17.33
C THR A 125 -5.88 0.88 16.29
N GLY A 126 -7.20 1.01 16.27
CA GLY A 126 -7.90 1.80 15.24
C GLY A 126 -7.80 1.22 13.83
N ILE A 127 -7.42 -0.04 13.66
CA ILE A 127 -7.12 -0.65 12.36
C ILE A 127 -8.33 -1.40 11.80
N GLN A 128 -8.56 -1.20 10.49
CA GLN A 128 -9.58 -1.89 9.69
C GLN A 128 -9.48 -3.41 9.85
N PHE A 129 -10.63 -4.07 10.05
CA PHE A 129 -10.68 -5.52 10.13
C PHE A 129 -10.58 -6.14 8.74
N MET A 130 -9.50 -6.88 8.53
CA MET A 130 -9.27 -7.66 7.31
C MET A 130 -8.60 -8.99 7.70
N PRO A 131 -8.97 -10.14 7.09
CA PRO A 131 -8.34 -11.43 7.41
C PRO A 131 -6.83 -11.46 7.21
N ILE A 132 -6.29 -10.54 6.41
CA ILE A 132 -4.87 -10.44 6.07
C ILE A 132 -4.02 -9.78 7.16
N ASN A 133 -4.60 -9.19 8.21
CA ASN A 133 -3.82 -8.46 9.22
C ASN A 133 -2.91 -9.39 10.02
N THR A 134 -1.73 -8.91 10.37
CA THR A 134 -0.66 -9.65 11.06
C THR A 134 -1.11 -10.37 12.33
N ILE A 135 -2.01 -9.76 13.12
CA ILE A 135 -2.53 -10.37 14.34
C ILE A 135 -3.08 -11.78 14.10
N TYR A 136 -3.79 -12.01 12.97
CA TYR A 136 -4.36 -13.32 12.65
C TYR A 136 -3.32 -14.33 12.21
N HIS A 137 -2.31 -13.89 11.47
CA HIS A 137 -1.17 -14.71 11.08
C HIS A 137 -0.34 -15.15 12.29
N LEU A 138 -0.05 -14.23 13.23
CA LEU A 138 0.68 -14.55 14.46
C LEU A 138 -0.13 -15.48 15.38
N VAL A 139 -1.47 -15.34 15.47
CA VAL A 139 -2.30 -16.31 16.22
C VAL A 139 -2.24 -17.68 15.57
N SER A 140 -2.26 -17.77 14.23
CA SER A 140 -2.06 -19.06 13.56
C SER A 140 -0.68 -19.66 13.87
N ASP A 141 0.38 -18.84 13.97
CA ASP A 141 1.70 -19.35 14.39
C ASP A 141 1.72 -19.85 15.85
N VAL A 142 1.02 -19.18 16.78
CA VAL A 142 0.86 -19.67 18.17
C VAL A 142 0.18 -21.03 18.21
N GLU A 143 -0.82 -21.24 17.36
CA GLU A 143 -1.63 -22.47 17.35
C GLU A 143 -0.94 -23.62 16.58
N GLU A 144 -0.30 -23.33 15.48
CA GLU A 144 0.22 -24.33 14.53
C GLU A 144 1.73 -24.58 14.66
N SER A 145 2.49 -23.58 15.11
CA SER A 145 3.96 -23.63 15.13
C SER A 145 4.57 -22.93 16.37
N PRO A 146 4.11 -23.23 17.61
CA PRO A 146 4.57 -22.52 18.82
C PRO A 146 6.09 -22.60 19.01
N ALA A 147 6.72 -23.71 18.66
CA ALA A 147 8.18 -23.89 18.76
C ALA A 147 8.94 -22.89 17.86
N LEU A 148 8.39 -22.47 16.71
CA LEU A 148 8.98 -21.46 15.85
C LEU A 148 9.01 -20.10 16.55
N LEU A 149 7.95 -19.72 17.24
CA LEU A 149 7.88 -18.48 18.02
C LEU A 149 8.80 -18.52 19.26
N GLU A 150 9.02 -19.71 19.85
CA GLU A 150 9.99 -19.89 20.93
C GLU A 150 11.44 -19.67 20.46
N LEU A 151 11.77 -20.08 19.22
CA LEU A 151 13.07 -19.89 18.61
C LEU A 151 13.30 -18.46 18.12
N ALA A 152 12.24 -17.72 17.82
CA ALA A 152 12.34 -16.36 17.32
C ALA A 152 12.79 -15.37 18.42
N ASP A 153 13.70 -14.48 18.06
CA ASP A 153 14.06 -13.31 18.87
C ASP A 153 13.23 -12.10 18.47
N SER A 154 12.81 -12.04 17.19
CA SER A 154 12.04 -10.93 16.66
C SER A 154 11.22 -11.34 15.44
N PHE A 155 10.12 -10.60 15.17
CA PHE A 155 9.55 -10.54 13.83
C PHE A 155 9.83 -9.17 13.22
N LEU A 156 10.03 -9.12 11.90
CA LEU A 156 10.21 -7.87 11.17
C LEU A 156 9.23 -7.83 10.01
N MET A 157 8.60 -6.67 9.80
CA MET A 157 7.77 -6.47 8.62
C MET A 157 8.63 -6.51 7.35
N ILE A 158 8.07 -6.83 6.21
CA ILE A 158 8.87 -7.12 5.00
C ILE A 158 9.86 -6.00 4.65
N GLY A 159 9.43 -4.74 4.59
CA GLY A 159 10.34 -3.62 4.32
C GLY A 159 11.43 -3.47 5.38
N ASP A 160 11.05 -3.63 6.65
CA ASP A 160 11.96 -3.55 7.79
C ASP A 160 12.93 -4.73 7.83
N TYR A 161 12.50 -5.91 7.41
CA TYR A 161 13.36 -7.08 7.28
C TYR A 161 14.49 -6.85 6.26
N PHE A 162 14.20 -6.26 5.12
CA PHE A 162 15.27 -5.94 4.15
C PHE A 162 16.15 -4.78 4.64
N ASN A 163 15.59 -3.78 5.31
CA ASN A 163 16.40 -2.75 5.98
C ASN A 163 17.33 -3.38 7.04
N TYR A 164 16.85 -4.41 7.77
CA TYR A 164 17.69 -5.18 8.70
C TYR A 164 18.79 -5.96 7.97
N LEU A 165 18.51 -6.63 6.87
CA LEU A 165 19.51 -7.35 6.09
C LEU A 165 20.61 -6.42 5.53
N PHE A 166 20.29 -5.15 5.33
CA PHE A 166 21.27 -4.14 4.89
C PHE A 166 22.03 -3.48 6.04
N SER A 167 21.43 -3.32 7.22
CA SER A 167 22.01 -2.54 8.34
C SER A 167 22.49 -3.38 9.52
N GLY A 168 21.99 -4.62 9.66
CA GLY A 168 22.14 -5.43 10.88
C GLY A 168 21.28 -4.97 12.06
N VAL A 169 20.43 -3.95 11.91
CA VAL A 169 19.66 -3.34 13.00
C VAL A 169 18.18 -3.75 12.93
N PRO A 170 17.70 -4.65 13.84
CA PRO A 170 16.32 -5.14 13.83
C PRO A 170 15.38 -4.11 14.46
N ARG A 171 14.76 -3.28 13.65
CA ARG A 171 13.73 -2.28 14.01
C ARG A 171 12.54 -2.42 13.11
N VAL A 172 11.39 -1.94 13.57
CA VAL A 172 10.18 -1.82 12.74
C VAL A 172 9.78 -0.35 12.67
N ASP A 173 9.58 0.14 11.48
CA ASP A 173 9.08 1.49 11.24
C ASP A 173 7.60 1.59 11.63
N GLU A 174 7.21 2.71 12.26
CA GLU A 174 5.85 2.91 12.77
C GLU A 174 4.78 2.81 11.68
N SER A 175 5.09 3.19 10.42
CA SER A 175 4.13 3.11 9.33
C SER A 175 3.73 1.67 9.03
N ASN A 176 4.69 0.74 9.11
CA ASN A 176 4.45 -0.67 8.88
C ASN A 176 3.95 -1.37 10.16
N ALA A 177 4.49 -1.02 11.34
CA ALA A 177 3.97 -1.50 12.62
C ALA A 177 2.46 -1.27 12.75
N SER A 178 1.98 -0.12 12.29
CA SER A 178 0.55 0.25 12.37
C SER A 178 -0.35 -0.64 11.52
N THR A 179 0.15 -1.30 10.46
CA THR A 179 -0.67 -2.20 9.61
C THR A 179 -1.01 -3.51 10.31
N THR A 180 -0.28 -3.87 11.36
CA THR A 180 -0.32 -5.19 12.01
C THR A 180 -1.59 -5.50 12.79
N GLN A 181 -2.39 -4.46 13.14
CA GLN A 181 -3.47 -4.54 14.12
C GLN A 181 -2.98 -4.94 15.53
N LEU A 182 -1.71 -4.58 15.85
CA LEU A 182 -1.06 -4.80 17.15
C LEU A 182 -0.38 -3.54 17.71
N TYR A 183 -0.26 -2.50 16.90
CA TYR A 183 0.32 -1.20 17.27
C TYR A 183 -0.76 -0.27 17.82
N ASN A 184 -0.48 0.36 18.97
CA ASN A 184 -1.36 1.36 19.56
C ASN A 184 -0.89 2.78 19.17
N PRO A 185 -1.65 3.52 18.33
CA PRO A 185 -1.23 4.83 17.82
C PRO A 185 -1.19 5.93 18.90
N ARG A 186 -1.84 5.73 20.06
CA ARG A 186 -1.82 6.71 21.17
C ARG A 186 -0.53 6.63 21.96
N THR A 187 -0.05 5.40 22.21
CA THR A 187 1.20 5.15 22.91
C THR A 187 2.41 5.06 21.99
N ARG A 188 2.17 5.01 20.68
CA ARG A 188 3.17 4.80 19.62
C ARG A 188 4.06 3.58 19.89
N SER A 189 3.44 2.49 20.32
CA SER A 189 4.11 1.24 20.68
C SER A 189 3.18 0.05 20.47
N TRP A 190 3.72 -1.16 20.62
CA TRP A 190 2.93 -2.39 20.59
C TRP A 190 1.93 -2.43 21.73
N SER A 191 0.67 -2.85 21.45
CA SER A 191 -0.37 -3.02 22.47
C SER A 191 -0.06 -4.21 23.38
N GLN A 192 0.36 -3.92 24.61
CA GLN A 192 0.65 -4.94 25.61
C GLN A 192 -0.59 -5.77 25.97
N GLU A 193 -1.75 -5.14 25.90
CA GLU A 193 -3.04 -5.81 26.16
C GLU A 193 -3.33 -6.87 25.10
N LEU A 194 -3.15 -6.55 23.81
CA LEU A 194 -3.35 -7.49 22.71
C LEU A 194 -2.29 -8.61 22.72
N ILE A 195 -1.02 -8.27 22.97
CA ILE A 195 0.07 -9.26 23.12
C ILE A 195 -0.31 -10.29 24.16
N LYS A 196 -0.75 -9.84 25.34
CA LYS A 196 -1.16 -10.71 26.45
C LYS A 196 -2.38 -11.55 26.09
N ARG A 197 -3.43 -10.94 25.53
CA ARG A 197 -4.69 -11.64 25.22
C ARG A 197 -4.57 -12.67 24.11
N CYS A 198 -3.72 -12.41 23.14
CA CYS A 198 -3.43 -13.35 22.06
C CYS A 198 -2.42 -14.43 22.44
N GLY A 199 -1.73 -14.28 23.60
CA GLY A 199 -0.72 -15.24 24.06
C GLY A 199 0.59 -15.16 23.29
N PHE A 200 0.92 -14.01 22.72
CA PHE A 200 2.17 -13.82 21.99
C PHE A 200 3.35 -13.73 22.97
N PRO A 201 4.53 -14.31 22.63
CA PRO A 201 5.73 -14.12 23.43
C PRO A 201 6.22 -12.66 23.29
N PRO A 202 6.26 -11.87 24.39
CA PRO A 202 6.60 -10.44 24.30
C PRO A 202 7.99 -10.15 23.69
N LYS A 203 8.92 -11.10 23.81
CA LYS A 203 10.31 -10.96 23.30
C LYS A 203 10.40 -10.77 21.79
N ILE A 204 9.43 -11.27 21.01
CA ILE A 204 9.49 -11.19 19.55
C ILE A 204 9.08 -9.81 19.00
N PHE A 205 8.55 -8.91 19.83
CA PHE A 205 8.12 -7.58 19.42
C PHE A 205 9.29 -6.61 19.42
N PRO A 206 9.82 -6.21 18.25
CA PRO A 206 10.98 -5.34 18.16
C PRO A 206 10.64 -3.92 18.56
N GLN A 207 11.68 -3.12 18.79
CA GLN A 207 11.49 -1.69 19.00
C GLN A 207 10.90 -1.04 17.74
N VAL A 208 9.79 -0.30 17.90
CA VAL A 208 9.23 0.57 16.87
C VAL A 208 10.02 1.88 16.83
N VAL A 209 10.32 2.34 15.63
CA VAL A 209 11.02 3.62 15.39
C VAL A 209 10.17 4.55 14.53
N PRO A 210 10.30 5.88 14.71
CA PRO A 210 9.66 6.85 13.82
C PRO A 210 10.21 6.74 12.40
N SER A 211 9.34 6.98 11.42
CA SER A 211 9.74 7.12 10.03
C SER A 211 10.79 8.23 9.85
N GLY A 212 11.85 7.96 9.11
CA GLY A 212 13.02 8.84 8.95
C GLY A 212 14.18 8.51 9.91
N THR A 213 14.13 7.41 10.65
CA THR A 213 15.23 6.99 11.53
C THR A 213 16.39 6.43 10.71
N VAL A 214 17.60 6.96 10.93
CA VAL A 214 18.85 6.41 10.38
C VAL A 214 19.22 5.17 11.20
N LEU A 215 19.29 4.00 10.55
CA LEU A 215 19.60 2.72 11.20
C LEU A 215 21.12 2.48 11.34
N GLY A 216 21.92 3.05 10.45
CA GLY A 216 23.35 2.89 10.42
C GLY A 216 23.88 2.67 9.00
N PRO A 217 25.18 2.38 8.85
CA PRO A 217 25.80 2.12 7.55
C PRO A 217 25.37 0.77 6.97
N LEU A 218 25.50 0.65 5.66
CA LEU A 218 25.39 -0.63 4.95
C LEU A 218 26.42 -1.62 5.50
N LEU A 219 25.99 -2.86 5.73
CA LEU A 219 26.87 -3.91 6.23
C LEU A 219 28.08 -4.14 5.30
N PRO A 220 29.28 -4.33 5.85
CA PRO A 220 30.50 -4.48 5.06
C PRO A 220 30.45 -5.62 4.03
N GLU A 221 29.83 -6.73 4.37
CA GLU A 221 29.64 -7.86 3.44
C GLU A 221 28.75 -7.50 2.26
N VAL A 222 27.67 -6.77 2.50
CA VAL A 222 26.78 -6.33 1.42
C VAL A 222 27.45 -5.25 0.57
N ALA A 223 28.21 -4.34 1.20
CA ALA A 223 29.01 -3.34 0.50
C ALA A 223 30.05 -3.99 -0.43
N ALA A 224 30.73 -5.05 0.04
CA ALA A 224 31.69 -5.81 -0.76
C ALA A 224 31.03 -6.54 -1.93
N GLU A 225 29.84 -7.17 -1.71
CA GLU A 225 29.10 -7.89 -2.74
C GLU A 225 28.51 -6.98 -3.81
N THR A 226 28.12 -5.77 -3.45
CA THR A 226 27.41 -4.84 -4.35
C THR A 226 28.29 -3.76 -4.95
N GLY A 227 29.44 -3.49 -4.34
CA GLY A 227 30.35 -2.40 -4.73
C GLY A 227 29.85 -1.01 -4.32
N LEU A 228 28.91 -0.93 -3.36
CA LEU A 228 28.43 0.34 -2.80
C LEU A 228 29.12 0.65 -1.47
N PRO A 229 30.06 1.60 -1.40
CA PRO A 229 30.69 1.99 -0.14
C PRO A 229 29.80 2.99 0.64
N GLU A 230 29.90 2.96 1.95
CA GLU A 230 29.49 4.02 2.90
C GLU A 230 28.07 4.59 2.71
N VAL A 231 27.09 3.75 2.34
CA VAL A 231 25.69 4.14 2.20
C VAL A 231 24.99 4.02 3.56
N GLN A 232 24.22 5.05 3.97
CA GLN A 232 23.41 4.98 5.18
C GLN A 232 22.08 4.26 4.90
N ILE A 233 21.63 3.41 5.82
CA ILE A 233 20.33 2.78 5.76
C ILE A 233 19.33 3.60 6.57
N VAL A 234 18.22 3.96 5.98
CA VAL A 234 17.18 4.80 6.59
C VAL A 234 15.86 4.04 6.62
N ALA A 235 15.28 3.88 7.80
CA ALA A 235 13.89 3.48 7.93
C ALA A 235 13.00 4.69 7.60
N THR A 236 12.62 4.83 6.34
CA THR A 236 11.59 5.80 5.91
C THR A 236 10.20 5.24 6.25
N CYS A 237 9.12 5.73 5.69
CA CYS A 237 7.87 4.99 5.75
C CYS A 237 8.08 3.63 5.08
N SER A 238 8.34 2.57 5.85
CA SER A 238 8.59 1.23 5.31
C SER A 238 7.33 0.55 4.77
N HIS A 239 6.14 1.11 5.05
CA HIS A 239 4.90 0.80 4.34
C HIS A 239 4.78 1.69 3.09
N ASP A 240 4.74 1.07 1.89
CA ASP A 240 4.70 1.72 0.57
C ASP A 240 3.69 2.88 0.47
N THR A 241 2.48 2.65 1.01
CA THR A 241 1.44 3.68 1.05
C THR A 241 1.81 4.84 1.96
N GLY A 242 2.57 4.63 3.04
CA GLY A 242 3.10 5.70 3.89
C GLY A 242 4.02 6.62 3.12
N ALA A 243 4.95 6.04 2.35
CA ALA A 243 5.84 6.78 1.45
C ALA A 243 5.05 7.50 0.34
N ALA A 244 4.08 6.82 -0.29
CA ALA A 244 3.25 7.43 -1.34
C ALA A 244 2.44 8.63 -0.82
N VAL A 245 1.88 8.57 0.39
CA VAL A 245 1.13 9.70 0.99
C VAL A 245 2.04 10.87 1.34
N ALA A 246 3.27 10.64 1.77
CA ALA A 246 4.24 11.71 1.96
C ALA A 246 4.50 12.48 0.67
N ALA A 247 4.49 11.80 -0.49
CA ALA A 247 4.69 12.38 -1.81
C ALA A 247 3.42 12.95 -2.47
N VAL A 248 2.28 12.93 -1.80
CA VAL A 248 1.07 13.60 -2.33
C VAL A 248 1.35 15.09 -2.52
N PRO A 249 1.13 15.66 -3.72
CA PRO A 249 1.51 17.05 -4.03
C PRO A 249 0.56 18.09 -3.45
N ALA A 250 -0.04 17.80 -2.29
CA ALA A 250 -0.95 18.71 -1.59
C ALA A 250 -0.25 19.96 -1.09
N GLN A 251 -1.00 21.06 -1.01
CA GLN A 251 -0.54 22.33 -0.47
C GLN A 251 -0.98 22.50 0.98
N GLU A 252 -0.24 23.31 1.72
CA GLU A 252 -0.63 23.66 3.09
C GLU A 252 -1.97 24.41 3.09
N GLY A 253 -2.87 24.06 4.00
CA GLY A 253 -4.21 24.65 4.09
C GLY A 253 -5.22 24.14 3.05
N GLU A 254 -4.87 23.19 2.23
CA GLU A 254 -5.77 22.59 1.26
C GLU A 254 -6.75 21.59 1.91
N ASP A 255 -8.03 21.60 1.45
CA ASP A 255 -9.05 20.64 1.84
C ASP A 255 -8.96 19.40 0.93
N TRP A 256 -8.11 18.45 1.24
CA TRP A 256 -7.78 17.34 0.35
C TRP A 256 -7.93 15.96 0.97
N ALA A 257 -8.18 14.99 0.10
CA ALA A 257 -8.03 13.57 0.35
C ALA A 257 -7.03 12.98 -0.65
N TYR A 258 -6.50 11.81 -0.34
CA TYR A 258 -5.66 11.06 -1.26
C TYR A 258 -6.29 9.73 -1.63
N LEU A 259 -5.93 9.26 -2.82
CA LEU A 259 -6.16 7.91 -3.30
C LEU A 259 -4.81 7.35 -3.78
N SER A 260 -4.21 6.44 -3.01
CA SER A 260 -3.11 5.62 -3.50
C SER A 260 -3.72 4.49 -4.34
N SER A 261 -3.61 4.64 -5.66
CA SER A 261 -4.30 3.78 -6.64
C SER A 261 -3.34 2.81 -7.31
N GLY A 262 -3.54 1.55 -7.04
CA GLY A 262 -2.81 0.42 -7.59
C GLY A 262 -3.70 -0.83 -7.66
N THR A 263 -3.14 -2.00 -7.37
CA THR A 263 -3.90 -3.24 -7.18
C THR A 263 -4.96 -3.07 -6.10
N TRP A 264 -4.61 -2.46 -4.97
CA TRP A 264 -5.50 -1.88 -3.98
C TRP A 264 -5.73 -0.41 -4.23
N SER A 265 -6.82 0.13 -3.70
CA SER A 265 -7.10 1.56 -3.62
C SER A 265 -7.20 1.96 -2.15
N LEU A 266 -6.27 2.79 -1.66
CA LEU A 266 -6.25 3.29 -0.31
C LEU A 266 -6.70 4.74 -0.32
N LEU A 267 -7.95 4.97 0.06
CA LEU A 267 -8.59 6.28 0.01
C LEU A 267 -8.70 6.86 1.42
N GLY A 268 -8.12 8.05 1.66
CA GLY A 268 -8.05 8.58 3.00
C GLY A 268 -7.67 10.04 3.14
N LEU A 269 -7.53 10.44 4.39
CA LEU A 269 -7.11 11.76 4.87
C LEU A 269 -5.82 11.65 5.66
N GLU A 270 -5.02 12.69 5.64
CA GLU A 270 -3.92 12.87 6.58
C GLU A 270 -4.41 13.70 7.77
N LEU A 271 -4.40 13.12 8.96
CA LEU A 271 -4.84 13.74 10.20
C LEU A 271 -3.66 13.93 11.16
N SER A 272 -3.76 14.89 12.07
CA SER A 272 -2.77 15.11 13.13
C SER A 272 -2.88 14.10 14.29
N GLN A 273 -4.03 13.42 14.41
CA GLN A 273 -4.32 12.46 15.50
C GLN A 273 -5.20 11.33 14.97
N PRO A 274 -5.11 10.13 15.55
CA PRO A 274 -5.96 9.01 15.16
C PRO A 274 -7.44 9.26 15.52
N LEU A 275 -8.33 8.90 14.63
CA LEU A 275 -9.78 8.96 14.80
C LEU A 275 -10.33 7.57 15.15
N ILE A 276 -10.36 7.24 16.42
CA ILE A 276 -10.81 5.93 16.92
C ILE A 276 -12.13 6.12 17.68
N SER A 277 -13.22 5.64 17.10
CA SER A 277 -14.57 5.67 17.70
C SER A 277 -15.39 4.47 17.23
N GLU A 278 -16.51 4.22 17.89
CA GLU A 278 -17.45 3.16 17.51
C GLU A 278 -17.94 3.34 16.06
N LYS A 279 -18.31 4.55 15.67
CA LYS A 279 -18.76 4.85 14.29
C LYS A 279 -17.67 4.53 13.25
N VAL A 280 -16.40 4.79 13.57
CA VAL A 280 -15.27 4.47 12.68
C VAL A 280 -15.09 2.95 12.58
N ARG A 281 -15.23 2.24 13.69
CA ARG A 281 -15.19 0.76 13.72
C ARG A 281 -16.30 0.15 12.87
N GLU A 282 -17.54 0.62 13.02
CA GLU A 282 -18.69 0.15 12.26
C GLU A 282 -18.55 0.37 10.74
N ARG A 283 -17.94 1.48 10.34
CA ARG A 283 -17.64 1.79 8.95
C ARG A 283 -16.35 1.14 8.45
N ASN A 284 -15.64 0.44 9.32
CA ASN A 284 -14.41 -0.33 9.06
C ASN A 284 -13.32 0.51 8.39
N PHE A 285 -13.00 1.68 8.98
CA PHE A 285 -11.87 2.51 8.59
C PHE A 285 -10.62 2.16 9.42
N THR A 286 -9.44 2.60 8.95
CA THR A 286 -8.14 2.34 9.57
C THR A 286 -7.41 3.64 9.91
N ASN A 287 -6.58 3.61 10.96
CA ASN A 287 -5.71 4.70 11.43
C ASN A 287 -4.25 4.24 11.38
N GLU A 288 -3.64 4.34 10.22
CA GLU A 288 -2.25 3.93 10.03
C GLU A 288 -1.30 5.11 10.29
N ALA A 289 -0.11 4.83 10.84
CA ALA A 289 0.88 5.86 11.08
C ALA A 289 1.42 6.44 9.76
N GLY A 290 1.49 7.76 9.69
CA GLY A 290 2.10 8.53 8.60
C GLY A 290 3.41 9.18 9.04
N TYR A 291 4.11 9.79 8.10
CA TYR A 291 5.35 10.50 8.38
C TYR A 291 5.14 11.69 9.33
N GLY A 292 6.12 11.94 10.22
CA GLY A 292 6.11 13.08 11.13
C GLY A 292 5.04 13.00 12.23
N GLY A 293 4.58 11.80 12.57
CA GLY A 293 3.57 11.59 13.61
C GLY A 293 2.14 11.86 13.15
N THR A 294 1.90 11.99 11.85
CA THR A 294 0.56 12.08 11.28
C THR A 294 -0.15 10.72 11.29
N THR A 295 -1.45 10.74 11.10
CA THR A 295 -2.27 9.54 10.96
C THR A 295 -2.87 9.51 9.57
N ARG A 296 -2.67 8.45 8.84
CA ARG A 296 -3.36 8.13 7.60
C ARG A 296 -4.71 7.49 7.97
N PHE A 297 -5.75 8.30 8.00
CA PHE A 297 -7.12 7.84 8.24
C PHE A 297 -7.74 7.44 6.91
N LEU A 298 -7.87 6.15 6.65
CA LEU A 298 -8.20 5.66 5.31
C LEU A 298 -9.10 4.41 5.36
N LYS A 299 -9.53 4.00 4.18
CA LYS A 299 -10.18 2.72 3.92
C LYS A 299 -9.43 1.99 2.82
N ASN A 300 -9.03 0.75 3.09
CA ASN A 300 -8.53 -0.16 2.05
C ASN A 300 -9.72 -0.69 1.27
N ILE A 301 -9.75 -0.42 -0.01
CA ILE A 301 -10.77 -0.91 -0.94
C ILE A 301 -10.11 -1.60 -2.13
N VAL A 302 -10.85 -2.47 -2.79
CA VAL A 302 -10.36 -3.12 -4.00
C VAL A 302 -10.13 -2.05 -5.08
N GLY A 303 -8.96 -2.07 -5.68
CA GLY A 303 -8.58 -1.15 -6.74
C GLY A 303 -8.61 -1.78 -8.12
N LEU A 304 -7.55 -1.57 -8.87
CA LEU A 304 -7.40 -2.07 -10.24
C LEU A 304 -7.19 -3.61 -10.32
N TRP A 305 -7.14 -4.30 -9.19
CA TRP A 305 -7.11 -5.76 -9.11
C TRP A 305 -8.18 -6.43 -9.98
N ILE A 306 -9.43 -5.90 -9.96
CA ILE A 306 -10.54 -6.46 -10.75
C ILE A 306 -10.22 -6.40 -12.25
N LEU A 307 -9.66 -5.30 -12.72
CA LEU A 307 -9.21 -5.15 -14.11
C LEU A 307 -8.01 -6.05 -14.42
N GLN A 308 -7.02 -6.12 -13.50
CA GLN A 308 -5.83 -6.95 -13.67
C GLN A 308 -6.20 -8.44 -13.79
N GLU A 309 -7.08 -8.93 -12.93
CA GLU A 309 -7.57 -10.31 -13.00
C GLU A 309 -8.40 -10.57 -14.26
N SER A 310 -9.22 -9.62 -14.69
CA SER A 310 -9.95 -9.73 -15.96
C SER A 310 -8.99 -9.85 -17.15
N ARG A 311 -7.92 -9.03 -17.16
CA ARG A 311 -6.88 -9.10 -18.20
C ARG A 311 -6.14 -10.44 -18.20
N ARG A 312 -5.78 -10.97 -17.00
CA ARG A 312 -5.14 -12.28 -16.87
C ARG A 312 -6.01 -13.39 -17.44
N GLU A 313 -7.32 -13.32 -17.20
CA GLU A 313 -8.25 -14.30 -17.72
C GLU A 313 -8.38 -14.21 -19.25
N TRP A 314 -8.50 -13.01 -19.82
CA TRP A 314 -8.50 -12.84 -21.27
C TRP A 314 -7.20 -13.32 -21.93
N ALA A 315 -6.04 -13.07 -21.30
CA ALA A 315 -4.75 -13.57 -21.79
C ALA A 315 -4.68 -15.11 -21.78
N ARG A 316 -5.22 -15.79 -20.72
CA ARG A 316 -5.36 -17.26 -20.69
C ARG A 316 -6.24 -17.80 -21.81
N GLN A 317 -7.22 -17.01 -22.25
CA GLN A 317 -8.11 -17.31 -23.39
C GLN A 317 -7.49 -16.93 -24.75
N GLY A 318 -6.20 -16.53 -24.78
CA GLY A 318 -5.48 -16.13 -26.00
C GLY A 318 -5.78 -14.69 -26.47
N ARG A 319 -6.38 -13.84 -25.63
CA ARG A 319 -6.69 -12.44 -25.93
C ARG A 319 -5.82 -11.52 -25.09
N GLU A 320 -4.64 -11.20 -25.58
CA GLU A 320 -3.76 -10.21 -24.95
C GLU A 320 -4.25 -8.78 -25.29
N LEU A 321 -4.79 -8.09 -24.30
CA LEU A 321 -5.33 -6.74 -24.43
C LEU A 321 -4.49 -5.77 -23.58
N ASP A 322 -3.93 -4.74 -24.20
CA ASP A 322 -3.23 -3.67 -23.49
C ASP A 322 -4.21 -2.66 -22.86
N TYR A 323 -3.71 -1.87 -21.91
CA TYR A 323 -4.53 -0.88 -21.22
C TYR A 323 -5.07 0.21 -22.12
N ALA A 324 -4.32 0.61 -23.15
CA ALA A 324 -4.75 1.66 -24.09
C ALA A 324 -5.94 1.21 -24.94
N THR A 325 -5.89 -0.02 -25.46
CA THR A 325 -7.00 -0.64 -26.19
C THR A 325 -8.23 -0.79 -25.31
N LEU A 326 -8.08 -1.33 -24.08
CA LEU A 326 -9.18 -1.49 -23.14
C LEU A 326 -9.83 -0.16 -22.75
N THR A 327 -9.02 0.88 -22.51
CA THR A 327 -9.53 2.22 -22.19
C THR A 327 -10.35 2.79 -23.35
N ARG A 328 -9.85 2.72 -24.58
CA ARG A 328 -10.56 3.19 -25.79
C ARG A 328 -11.89 2.43 -26.02
N GLU A 329 -11.89 1.11 -25.80
CA GLU A 329 -13.13 0.31 -25.90
C GLU A 329 -14.12 0.71 -24.79
N ALA A 330 -13.66 0.98 -23.58
CA ALA A 330 -14.48 1.43 -22.47
C ALA A 330 -15.08 2.82 -22.71
N GLU A 331 -14.34 3.74 -23.33
CA GLU A 331 -14.85 5.07 -23.71
C GLU A 331 -16.03 4.98 -24.66
N ASN A 332 -16.01 4.00 -25.57
CA ASN A 332 -17.08 3.78 -26.57
C ASN A 332 -18.24 2.89 -26.07
N ALA A 333 -18.11 2.24 -24.90
CA ALA A 333 -19.18 1.44 -24.32
C ALA A 333 -20.29 2.32 -23.75
N GLU A 334 -21.51 1.77 -23.65
CA GLU A 334 -22.68 2.45 -23.10
C GLU A 334 -22.44 2.83 -21.62
N PRO A 335 -22.68 4.12 -21.24
CA PRO A 335 -22.52 4.56 -19.85
C PRO A 335 -23.49 3.86 -18.89
N PHE A 336 -22.98 3.44 -17.73
CA PHE A 336 -23.77 2.87 -16.63
C PHE A 336 -24.64 1.67 -17.01
N HIS A 337 -24.26 0.94 -18.08
CA HIS A 337 -24.95 -0.26 -18.51
C HIS A 337 -25.01 -1.30 -17.37
N SER A 338 -23.89 -1.55 -16.71
CA SER A 338 -23.78 -2.48 -15.59
C SER A 338 -22.94 -1.86 -14.48
N LEU A 339 -23.25 -2.18 -13.22
CA LEU A 339 -22.48 -1.79 -12.04
C LEU A 339 -22.26 -3.00 -11.14
N ILE A 340 -21.08 -3.05 -10.50
CA ILE A 340 -20.78 -4.04 -9.46
C ILE A 340 -20.49 -3.33 -8.13
N ASP A 341 -20.65 -4.03 -7.01
CA ASP A 341 -20.09 -3.59 -5.74
C ASP A 341 -18.70 -4.23 -5.53
N PRO A 342 -17.60 -3.46 -5.72
CA PRO A 342 -16.25 -4.00 -5.57
C PRO A 342 -15.94 -4.54 -4.16
N ARG A 343 -16.77 -4.25 -3.15
CA ARG A 343 -16.60 -4.70 -1.76
C ARG A 343 -17.01 -6.16 -1.56
N VAL A 344 -17.74 -6.75 -2.50
CA VAL A 344 -18.21 -8.14 -2.41
C VAL A 344 -17.03 -9.11 -2.51
N THR A 345 -16.96 -10.03 -1.55
CA THR A 345 -15.82 -10.94 -1.32
C THR A 345 -15.41 -11.76 -2.57
N ARG A 346 -16.34 -12.06 -3.49
CA ARG A 346 -16.04 -12.78 -4.73
C ARG A 346 -15.04 -12.06 -5.61
N PHE A 347 -15.00 -10.71 -5.58
CA PHE A 347 -14.07 -9.88 -6.36
C PHE A 347 -12.67 -9.77 -5.73
N LEU A 348 -12.51 -10.20 -4.47
CA LEU A 348 -11.20 -10.28 -3.81
C LEU A 348 -10.41 -11.54 -4.23
N LYS A 349 -11.11 -12.59 -4.65
CA LYS A 349 -10.51 -13.89 -4.98
C LYS A 349 -10.07 -13.94 -6.45
N PRO A 350 -8.87 -14.49 -6.76
CA PRO A 350 -8.38 -14.60 -8.13
C PRO A 350 -9.26 -15.53 -9.00
N GLY A 351 -9.01 -15.49 -10.31
CA GLY A 351 -9.63 -16.36 -11.32
C GLY A 351 -11.04 -15.96 -11.74
N ASP A 352 -11.35 -16.23 -12.99
CA ASP A 352 -12.67 -16.07 -13.64
C ASP A 352 -13.37 -14.73 -13.39
N MET A 353 -12.60 -13.64 -13.31
CA MET A 353 -13.13 -12.32 -12.93
C MET A 353 -14.24 -11.82 -13.88
N PRO A 354 -14.13 -11.92 -15.20
CA PRO A 354 -15.23 -11.54 -16.10
C PRO A 354 -16.51 -12.32 -15.82
N GLN A 355 -16.40 -13.63 -15.55
CA GLN A 355 -17.57 -14.46 -15.23
C GLN A 355 -18.20 -14.06 -13.89
N LYS A 356 -17.37 -13.74 -12.87
CA LYS A 356 -17.86 -13.23 -11.57
C LYS A 356 -18.63 -11.92 -11.72
N ILE A 357 -18.14 -11.00 -12.57
CA ILE A 357 -18.81 -9.73 -12.89
C ILE A 357 -20.16 -9.99 -13.59
N ALA A 358 -20.15 -10.80 -14.64
CA ALA A 358 -21.37 -11.13 -15.40
C ALA A 358 -22.43 -11.80 -14.49
N ALA A 359 -21.99 -12.77 -13.65
CA ALA A 359 -22.88 -13.42 -12.69
C ALA A 359 -23.47 -12.44 -11.69
N PHE A 360 -22.65 -11.53 -11.12
CA PHE A 360 -23.14 -10.50 -10.20
C PHE A 360 -24.19 -9.58 -10.85
N CYS A 361 -23.93 -9.13 -12.09
CA CYS A 361 -24.89 -8.29 -12.81
C CYS A 361 -26.23 -9.04 -13.03
N SER A 362 -26.18 -10.32 -13.46
CA SER A 362 -27.38 -11.13 -13.64
C SER A 362 -28.14 -11.35 -12.32
N GLU A 363 -27.46 -11.65 -11.23
CA GLU A 363 -28.03 -11.85 -9.89
C GLU A 363 -28.73 -10.58 -9.36
N THR A 364 -28.23 -9.40 -9.75
CA THR A 364 -28.78 -8.10 -9.35
C THR A 364 -29.76 -7.51 -10.37
N GLY A 365 -30.20 -8.32 -11.37
CA GLY A 365 -31.17 -7.91 -12.37
C GLY A 365 -30.65 -6.88 -13.38
N GLN A 366 -29.32 -6.81 -13.56
CA GLN A 366 -28.68 -5.92 -14.52
C GLN A 366 -28.26 -6.68 -15.78
N PRO A 367 -28.17 -6.03 -16.95
CA PRO A 367 -27.57 -6.64 -18.13
C PRO A 367 -26.10 -6.95 -17.84
N ALA A 368 -25.63 -8.14 -18.27
CA ALA A 368 -24.23 -8.51 -18.10
C ALA A 368 -23.36 -7.82 -19.17
N PRO A 369 -22.12 -7.40 -18.85
CA PRO A 369 -21.16 -6.96 -19.85
C PRO A 369 -20.81 -8.12 -20.80
N GLU A 370 -20.67 -7.83 -22.10
CA GLU A 370 -20.38 -8.82 -23.14
C GLU A 370 -18.97 -8.63 -23.78
N THR A 371 -18.53 -7.38 -23.87
CA THR A 371 -17.24 -7.03 -24.48
C THR A 371 -16.22 -6.57 -23.43
N PRO A 372 -14.90 -6.72 -23.67
CA PRO A 372 -13.88 -6.20 -22.75
C PRO A 372 -14.07 -4.72 -22.41
N GLY A 373 -14.47 -3.89 -23.37
CA GLY A 373 -14.75 -2.49 -23.13
C GLY A 373 -15.90 -2.26 -22.16
N GLN A 374 -17.02 -3.04 -22.27
CA GLN A 374 -18.13 -2.98 -21.32
C GLN A 374 -17.70 -3.44 -19.91
N PHE A 375 -16.89 -4.49 -19.78
CA PHE A 375 -16.34 -4.91 -18.49
C PHE A 375 -15.48 -3.82 -17.86
N VAL A 376 -14.57 -3.22 -18.63
CA VAL A 376 -13.68 -2.16 -18.11
C VAL A 376 -14.48 -0.93 -17.70
N ARG A 377 -15.47 -0.55 -18.49
CA ARG A 377 -16.37 0.57 -18.14
C ARG A 377 -17.13 0.29 -16.86
N CYS A 378 -17.74 -0.88 -16.73
CA CYS A 378 -18.43 -1.33 -15.52
C CYS A 378 -17.50 -1.24 -14.29
N ILE A 379 -16.25 -1.72 -14.40
CA ILE A 379 -15.25 -1.65 -13.32
C ILE A 379 -14.93 -0.20 -12.96
N PHE A 380 -14.64 0.66 -13.94
CA PHE A 380 -14.23 2.04 -13.68
C PHE A 380 -15.37 2.90 -13.12
N GLU A 381 -16.58 2.77 -13.64
CA GLU A 381 -17.75 3.46 -13.11
C GLU A 381 -18.07 3.01 -11.68
N SER A 382 -17.98 1.71 -11.39
CA SER A 382 -18.19 1.16 -10.06
C SER A 382 -17.13 1.61 -9.06
N LEU A 383 -15.85 1.66 -9.47
CA LEU A 383 -14.77 2.20 -8.63
C LEU A 383 -14.98 3.70 -8.35
N ALA A 384 -15.34 4.49 -9.35
CA ALA A 384 -15.59 5.91 -9.18
C ALA A 384 -16.77 6.19 -8.22
N LEU A 385 -17.83 5.39 -8.29
CA LEU A 385 -18.95 5.44 -7.35
C LEU A 385 -18.53 5.01 -5.94
N LEU A 386 -17.69 3.99 -5.81
CA LEU A 386 -17.16 3.56 -4.52
C LEU A 386 -16.26 4.66 -3.89
N TYR A 387 -15.47 5.37 -4.71
CA TYR A 387 -14.69 6.52 -4.24
C TYR A 387 -15.61 7.62 -3.68
N ARG A 388 -16.74 7.89 -4.36
CA ARG A 388 -17.75 8.83 -3.86
C ARG A 388 -18.28 8.42 -2.49
N VAL A 389 -18.77 7.18 -2.34
CA VAL A 389 -19.25 6.64 -1.05
C VAL A 389 -18.20 6.80 0.03
N THR A 390 -16.96 6.42 -0.27
CA THR A 390 -15.86 6.47 0.72
C THR A 390 -15.51 7.91 1.12
N LEU A 391 -15.50 8.85 0.18
CA LEU A 391 -15.27 10.28 0.49
C LEU A 391 -16.38 10.89 1.34
N GLU A 392 -17.65 10.55 1.06
CA GLU A 392 -18.79 10.98 1.87
C GLU A 392 -18.69 10.40 3.31
N GLU A 393 -18.28 9.13 3.45
CA GLU A 393 -18.01 8.52 4.76
C GLU A 393 -16.85 9.21 5.50
N LEU A 394 -15.75 9.54 4.80
CA LEU A 394 -14.62 10.28 5.36
C LEU A 394 -15.03 11.65 5.89
N GLU A 395 -15.84 12.41 5.13
CA GLU A 395 -16.37 13.71 5.57
C GLU A 395 -17.25 13.57 6.80
N GLN A 396 -18.18 12.59 6.80
CA GLN A 396 -19.08 12.35 7.94
C GLN A 396 -18.33 11.94 9.22
N LEU A 397 -17.29 11.11 9.10
CA LEU A 397 -16.53 10.63 10.25
C LEU A 397 -15.53 11.68 10.78
N SER A 398 -14.86 12.40 9.89
CA SER A 398 -13.83 13.36 10.27
C SER A 398 -14.35 14.77 10.57
N GLY A 399 -15.57 15.10 10.10
CA GLY A 399 -16.12 16.46 10.14
C GLY A 399 -15.42 17.44 9.19
N ARG A 400 -14.57 16.97 8.29
CA ARG A 400 -13.83 17.79 7.33
C ARG A 400 -14.57 17.82 5.99
N THR A 401 -14.50 18.94 5.30
CA THR A 401 -14.91 19.05 3.89
C THR A 401 -13.75 18.66 3.00
N ILE A 402 -14.00 17.87 1.95
CA ILE A 402 -13.00 17.47 0.97
C ILE A 402 -13.33 18.15 -0.36
N ARG A 403 -12.46 19.02 -0.83
CA ARG A 403 -12.64 19.74 -2.11
C ARG A 403 -11.83 19.16 -3.25
N ARG A 404 -10.71 18.48 -2.92
CA ARG A 404 -9.78 17.95 -3.89
C ARG A 404 -9.40 16.49 -3.55
N LEU A 405 -9.31 15.67 -4.58
CA LEU A 405 -8.81 14.31 -4.49
C LEU A 405 -7.48 14.20 -5.25
N HIS A 406 -6.40 13.91 -4.54
CA HIS A 406 -5.12 13.58 -5.14
C HIS A 406 -5.05 12.08 -5.41
N ILE A 407 -4.87 11.67 -6.67
CA ILE A 407 -4.70 10.26 -7.06
C ILE A 407 -3.23 10.05 -7.41
N VAL A 408 -2.56 9.21 -6.63
CA VAL A 408 -1.14 8.86 -6.80
C VAL A 408 -0.97 7.37 -7.07
N GLY A 409 0.24 6.95 -7.48
CA GLY A 409 0.51 5.56 -7.86
C GLY A 409 0.12 5.24 -9.29
N GLY A 410 0.25 3.98 -9.70
CA GLY A 410 0.05 3.54 -11.08
C GLY A 410 -1.33 3.88 -11.66
N GLY A 411 -2.38 3.88 -10.84
CA GLY A 411 -3.74 4.23 -11.25
C GLY A 411 -3.91 5.69 -11.68
N SER A 412 -3.02 6.59 -11.26
CA SER A 412 -3.03 7.99 -11.70
C SER A 412 -2.81 8.17 -13.20
N GLN A 413 -2.30 7.15 -13.88
CA GLN A 413 -2.11 7.14 -15.33
C GLN A 413 -3.40 6.86 -16.11
N SER A 414 -4.48 6.39 -15.46
CA SER A 414 -5.76 6.11 -16.11
C SER A 414 -6.61 7.37 -16.23
N ALA A 415 -6.47 8.12 -17.32
CA ALA A 415 -7.21 9.36 -17.53
C ALA A 415 -8.72 9.16 -17.45
N LEU A 416 -9.25 8.06 -17.99
CA LEU A 416 -10.68 7.74 -17.97
C LEU A 416 -11.19 7.52 -16.54
N LEU A 417 -10.48 6.71 -15.72
CA LEU A 417 -10.86 6.49 -14.32
C LEU A 417 -10.77 7.78 -13.49
N ASN A 418 -9.72 8.59 -13.73
CA ASN A 418 -9.54 9.87 -13.04
C ASN A 418 -10.67 10.86 -13.39
N GLN A 419 -11.10 10.90 -14.66
CA GLN A 419 -12.24 11.70 -15.08
C GLN A 419 -13.56 11.19 -14.46
N PHE A 420 -13.75 9.87 -14.43
CA PHE A 420 -14.93 9.28 -13.76
C PHE A 420 -14.92 9.57 -12.26
N ALA A 421 -13.77 9.47 -11.61
CA ALA A 421 -13.62 9.84 -10.20
C ALA A 421 -13.98 11.32 -9.96
N ALA A 422 -13.50 12.25 -10.80
CA ALA A 422 -13.87 13.66 -10.70
C ALA A 422 -15.38 13.87 -10.86
N SER A 423 -15.99 13.25 -11.88
CA SER A 423 -17.39 13.42 -12.21
C SER A 423 -18.33 12.78 -11.18
N ALA A 424 -18.01 11.55 -10.72
CA ALA A 424 -18.80 10.82 -9.73
C ALA A 424 -18.77 11.52 -8.36
N THR A 425 -17.61 12.04 -7.96
CA THR A 425 -17.42 12.67 -6.65
C THR A 425 -17.84 14.14 -6.63
N GLY A 426 -17.96 14.78 -7.80
CA GLY A 426 -18.18 16.22 -7.92
C GLY A 426 -17.00 17.07 -7.44
N ARG A 427 -15.78 16.48 -7.36
CA ARG A 427 -14.57 17.13 -6.83
C ARG A 427 -13.49 17.23 -7.89
N GLN A 428 -12.61 18.23 -7.73
CA GLN A 428 -11.41 18.29 -8.56
C GLN A 428 -10.48 17.11 -8.23
N VAL A 429 -10.00 16.41 -9.26
CA VAL A 429 -8.99 15.34 -9.14
C VAL A 429 -7.66 15.88 -9.67
N VAL A 430 -6.58 15.66 -8.90
CA VAL A 430 -5.19 15.90 -9.31
C VAL A 430 -4.50 14.54 -9.36
N ALA A 431 -4.15 14.09 -10.55
CA ALA A 431 -3.54 12.79 -10.82
C ALA A 431 -2.03 12.90 -11.00
N GLY A 432 -1.30 12.06 -10.30
CA GLY A 432 0.17 11.97 -10.29
C GLY A 432 0.78 12.41 -8.95
N PRO A 433 2.05 12.05 -8.74
CA PRO A 433 2.89 11.25 -9.62
C PRO A 433 2.55 9.74 -9.59
N ALA A 434 2.90 9.03 -10.67
CA ALA A 434 2.70 7.59 -10.75
C ALA A 434 3.65 6.82 -9.82
N GLU A 435 4.88 7.31 -9.65
CA GLU A 435 5.93 6.71 -8.84
C GLU A 435 5.98 7.28 -7.42
N ALA A 436 4.80 7.59 -6.83
CA ALA A 436 4.70 8.30 -5.56
C ALA A 436 5.42 7.59 -4.41
N THR A 437 5.39 6.26 -4.35
CA THR A 437 6.10 5.46 -3.34
C THR A 437 7.60 5.70 -3.39
N ALA A 438 8.23 5.47 -4.54
CA ALA A 438 9.67 5.66 -4.71
C ALA A 438 10.08 7.14 -4.50
N ILE A 439 9.25 8.10 -4.95
CA ILE A 439 9.46 9.53 -4.73
C ILE A 439 9.44 9.85 -3.24
N GLY A 440 8.42 9.37 -2.53
CA GLY A 440 8.29 9.57 -1.09
C GLY A 440 9.46 8.94 -0.32
N ASN A 441 9.81 7.71 -0.65
CA ASN A 441 10.95 7.02 -0.06
C ASN A 441 12.24 7.84 -0.22
N VAL A 442 12.61 8.24 -1.45
CA VAL A 442 13.80 9.06 -1.75
C VAL A 442 13.79 10.39 -0.99
N LEU A 443 12.68 11.12 -1.04
CA LEU A 443 12.62 12.45 -0.43
C LEU A 443 12.56 12.38 1.11
N LEU A 444 11.97 11.33 1.69
CA LEU A 444 12.03 11.09 3.13
C LEU A 444 13.46 10.77 3.61
N GLN A 445 14.26 10.07 2.81
CA GLN A 445 15.69 9.91 3.07
C GLN A 445 16.41 11.28 3.07
N ALA A 446 16.08 12.14 2.11
CA ALA A 446 16.64 13.49 2.06
C ALA A 446 16.27 14.32 3.30
N VAL A 447 15.05 14.18 3.82
CA VAL A 447 14.63 14.83 5.08
C VAL A 447 15.39 14.23 6.27
N ALA A 448 15.49 12.90 6.36
CA ALA A 448 16.18 12.19 7.44
C ALA A 448 17.65 12.57 7.56
N LEU A 449 18.32 12.83 6.43
CA LEU A 449 19.74 13.25 6.38
C LEU A 449 19.92 14.78 6.45
N GLY A 450 18.85 15.54 6.65
CA GLY A 450 18.91 17.02 6.75
C GLY A 450 19.20 17.73 5.42
N HIS A 451 19.08 17.03 4.29
CA HIS A 451 19.22 17.66 2.97
C HIS A 451 17.95 18.37 2.51
N LEU A 452 16.82 18.09 3.15
CA LEU A 452 15.54 18.73 2.94
C LEU A 452 14.89 19.05 4.30
N GLY A 453 14.28 20.23 4.44
CA GLY A 453 13.91 20.75 5.76
C GLY A 453 12.60 20.24 6.35
N SER A 454 11.63 19.79 5.51
CA SER A 454 10.29 19.43 6.00
C SER A 454 9.47 18.64 4.99
N LEU A 455 8.34 18.05 5.44
CA LEU A 455 7.34 17.44 4.58
C LEU A 455 6.72 18.43 3.58
N ALA A 456 6.52 19.69 3.99
CA ALA A 456 6.03 20.73 3.10
C ALA A 456 7.01 21.02 1.95
N ALA A 457 8.33 21.10 2.26
CA ALA A 457 9.37 21.23 1.25
C ALA A 457 9.43 19.98 0.34
N LEU A 458 9.26 18.78 0.90
CA LEU A 458 9.17 17.55 0.11
C LEU A 458 8.03 17.63 -0.92
N ARG A 459 6.84 17.98 -0.51
CA ARG A 459 5.66 18.14 -1.38
C ARG A 459 5.85 19.22 -2.45
N GLN A 460 6.59 20.28 -2.12
CA GLN A 460 6.96 21.32 -3.11
C GLN A 460 7.86 20.73 -4.20
N ILE A 461 8.91 19.95 -3.81
CA ILE A 461 9.77 19.27 -4.78
C ILE A 461 8.97 18.35 -5.71
N VAL A 462 7.97 17.64 -5.16
CA VAL A 462 7.10 16.78 -6.00
C VAL A 462 6.37 17.61 -7.07
N ARG A 463 5.75 18.75 -6.67
CA ARG A 463 5.06 19.65 -7.60
C ARG A 463 5.99 20.21 -8.68
N ASP A 464 7.21 20.54 -8.32
CA ASP A 464 8.18 21.17 -9.22
C ASP A 464 8.87 20.18 -10.17
N SER A 465 8.89 18.88 -9.77
CA SER A 465 9.64 17.86 -10.47
C SER A 465 8.80 16.98 -11.41
N PHE A 466 7.51 16.80 -11.11
CA PHE A 466 6.68 15.84 -11.82
C PHE A 466 5.43 16.48 -12.44
N ALA A 467 5.07 16.00 -13.63
CA ALA A 467 3.84 16.44 -14.30
C ALA A 467 2.60 15.94 -13.53
N LEU A 468 1.67 16.85 -13.26
CA LEU A 468 0.38 16.55 -12.65
C LEU A 468 -0.73 16.86 -13.65
N GLN A 469 -1.75 16.01 -13.71
CA GLN A 469 -2.93 16.23 -14.53
C GLN A 469 -4.11 16.58 -13.64
N THR A 470 -4.90 17.57 -14.05
CA THR A 470 -6.08 18.01 -13.30
C THR A 470 -7.34 17.69 -14.09
N PHE A 471 -8.32 17.08 -13.41
CA PHE A 471 -9.62 16.71 -13.95
C PHE A 471 -10.70 17.42 -13.16
N GLY A 472 -11.53 18.22 -13.84
CA GLY A 472 -12.73 18.79 -13.26
C GLY A 472 -13.93 17.86 -13.46
N PRO A 473 -14.99 17.97 -12.64
CA PRO A 473 -16.24 17.23 -12.87
C PRO A 473 -16.85 17.57 -14.22
N ILE A 474 -17.27 16.54 -14.96
CA ILE A 474 -18.03 16.68 -16.23
C ILE A 474 -19.38 16.03 -15.99
N ALA A 475 -20.49 16.77 -16.21
CA ALA A 475 -21.85 16.31 -16.03
C ALA A 475 -22.07 15.51 -14.73
N PRO A 476 -21.73 16.05 -13.54
CA PRO A 476 -21.80 15.31 -12.27
C PRO A 476 -23.25 14.89 -11.95
N GLU A 477 -24.25 15.59 -12.46
CA GLU A 477 -25.66 15.25 -12.33
C GLU A 477 -26.01 13.90 -12.97
N ALA A 478 -25.33 13.50 -14.06
CA ALA A 478 -25.52 12.21 -14.72
C ALA A 478 -25.16 11.01 -13.82
N TRP A 479 -24.34 11.24 -12.79
CA TRP A 479 -23.91 10.21 -11.82
C TRP A 479 -24.92 10.01 -10.68
N GLY A 480 -25.96 10.85 -10.57
CA GLY A 480 -26.92 10.80 -9.48
C GLY A 480 -27.75 9.52 -9.46
N ALA A 481 -28.41 9.18 -10.58
CA ALA A 481 -29.22 7.96 -10.68
C ALA A 481 -28.35 6.67 -10.60
N PRO A 482 -27.19 6.58 -11.29
CA PRO A 482 -26.26 5.46 -11.10
C PRO A 482 -25.78 5.31 -9.64
N TYR A 483 -25.52 6.40 -8.93
CA TYR A 483 -25.15 6.36 -7.52
C TYR A 483 -26.24 5.76 -6.65
N GLN A 484 -27.51 6.17 -6.85
CA GLN A 484 -28.63 5.58 -6.11
C GLN A 484 -28.79 4.08 -6.39
N ARG A 485 -28.55 3.63 -7.62
CA ARG A 485 -28.53 2.21 -7.97
C ARG A 485 -27.35 1.49 -7.30
N PHE A 486 -26.17 2.09 -7.29
CA PHE A 486 -24.94 1.49 -6.72
C PHE A 486 -25.06 1.24 -5.21
N ILE A 487 -25.63 2.17 -4.44
CA ILE A 487 -25.76 2.01 -2.99
C ILE A 487 -26.80 0.96 -2.57
N GLN A 488 -27.59 0.43 -3.51
CA GLN A 488 -28.56 -0.64 -3.29
C GLN A 488 -28.02 -2.04 -3.66
N LEU A 489 -26.83 -2.11 -4.28
CA LEU A 489 -26.17 -3.37 -4.62
C LEU A 489 -25.54 -4.01 -3.37
#